data_4c1460bd077cf9aa34b9283288f8c5a8
#
_entry.id   4c1460bd077cf9aa34b9283288f8c5a8
#
_cell.length_a   1.000
_cell.length_b   1.000
_cell.length_c   1.000
_cell.angle_alpha   90.00
_cell.angle_beta   90.00
_cell.angle_gamma   90.00
#
_symmetry.space_group_name_H-M   'P 1'
#
loop_
_entity.id
_entity.type
_entity.pdbx_description
1 polymer ?
#
loop_
_entity_poly.entity_id
_entity_poly.type
_entity_poly.pdbx_seq_one_letter_code
_entity_poly.pdbx_strand_id
1 'polypeptide(L)'
;MDELGAVLRWIREAAGLSLAGMAARTNYSRPYLGLVETGRRAALPAVVQAYENVRLGLEDVDRRSLFGSLLAGAVAPSVLFSGIRAGYEQLLNSDPPDTDEWLGMVSLYGRDYMFVGAAEMQSRLARDLIVLREHLESPQLWGVAAKLLTVHGKTIPSGELDGAVGWYKLAARAADRSGEWDTRVWVRGRSALALAYEGASLPIAVGLAQQALAISDRPSLGAVNAYMALAHVAAWNGQAEVAIKAMRASQRAFDVAGSHEQISDFAVPEWRMSTFCSMLLSRLGDRRAEAEQENADRTRPAELPRFATHIELHRALAMVKSGDVVGGHEYAGAAMGKLPQAKQSLTLQMLMREILSSRERPRDATRPRPRP
;
A
#
# COMPACT_ATOMS: atom_id res chain seq x y z
N MET A 1 24.02 7.58 25.44
CA MET A 1 23.32 8.61 24.64
C MET A 1 21.92 8.09 24.43
N ASP A 2 20.94 8.91 24.67
CA ASP A 2 19.53 8.50 24.46
C ASP A 2 19.30 8.29 22.95
N GLU A 3 18.97 7.07 22.52
CA GLU A 3 18.81 6.71 21.10
C GLU A 3 17.78 7.59 20.39
N LEU A 4 16.73 7.99 21.10
CA LEU A 4 15.71 8.88 20.56
C LEU A 4 16.28 10.26 20.20
N GLY A 5 17.18 10.80 21.02
CA GLY A 5 17.86 12.07 20.74
C GLY A 5 18.71 12.01 19.47
N ALA A 6 19.43 10.89 19.26
CA ALA A 6 20.22 10.68 18.05
C ALA A 6 19.35 10.57 16.79
N VAL A 7 18.18 9.90 16.88
CA VAL A 7 17.20 9.81 15.79
C VAL A 7 16.62 11.19 15.44
N LEU A 8 16.24 11.97 16.43
CA LEU A 8 15.72 13.31 16.21
C LEU A 8 16.77 14.22 15.54
N ARG A 9 18.02 14.15 15.99
CA ARG A 9 19.12 14.83 15.35
C ARG A 9 19.28 14.44 13.89
N TRP A 10 19.25 13.14 13.59
CA TRP A 10 19.33 12.63 12.22
C TRP A 10 18.18 13.15 11.34
N ILE A 11 16.93 13.16 11.85
CA ILE A 11 15.77 13.73 11.16
C ILE A 11 16.03 15.19 10.76
N ARG A 12 16.52 16.01 11.70
CA ARG A 12 16.83 17.42 11.44
C ARG A 12 17.93 17.57 10.38
N GLU A 13 19.02 16.80 10.51
CA GLU A 13 20.15 16.85 9.58
C GLU A 13 19.77 16.36 8.18
N ALA A 14 18.95 15.31 8.09
CA ALA A 14 18.40 14.81 6.83
C ALA A 14 17.50 15.85 6.14
N ALA A 15 16.81 16.69 6.91
CA ALA A 15 16.04 17.83 6.39
C ALA A 15 16.92 19.05 6.03
N GLY A 16 18.26 18.95 6.15
CA GLY A 16 19.18 20.05 5.87
C GLY A 16 19.14 21.21 6.87
N LEU A 17 18.59 20.99 8.07
CA LEU A 17 18.36 22.05 9.04
C LEU A 17 19.46 22.13 10.12
N SER A 18 19.86 23.36 10.45
CA SER A 18 20.58 23.63 11.69
C SER A 18 19.63 23.58 12.90
N LEU A 19 20.17 23.45 14.13
CA LEU A 19 19.35 23.58 15.35
C LEU A 19 18.59 24.93 15.43
N ALA A 20 19.16 25.98 14.89
CA ALA A 20 18.46 27.27 14.80
C ALA A 20 17.34 27.25 13.76
N GLY A 21 17.57 26.60 12.62
CA GLY A 21 16.56 26.38 11.60
C GLY A 21 15.39 25.54 12.11
N MET A 22 15.67 24.49 12.89
CA MET A 22 14.66 23.68 13.54
C MET A 22 13.86 24.48 14.58
N ALA A 23 14.52 25.29 15.39
CA ALA A 23 13.86 26.16 16.37
C ALA A 23 12.94 27.21 15.71
N ALA A 24 13.34 27.75 14.56
CA ALA A 24 12.52 28.68 13.79
C ALA A 24 11.24 28.05 13.19
N ARG A 25 11.26 26.73 12.94
CA ARG A 25 10.14 25.96 12.37
C ARG A 25 9.27 25.27 13.40
N THR A 26 9.66 25.34 14.65
CA THR A 26 8.94 24.70 15.76
C THR A 26 8.75 25.71 16.90
N ASN A 27 7.83 25.44 17.80
CA ASN A 27 7.59 26.28 18.97
C ASN A 27 8.60 26.00 20.12
N TYR A 28 9.80 25.48 19.79
CA TYR A 28 10.80 25.10 20.78
C TYR A 28 12.08 25.93 20.65
N SER A 29 12.71 26.25 21.77
CA SER A 29 13.96 27.00 21.77
C SER A 29 15.14 26.12 21.32
N ARG A 30 16.13 26.73 20.64
CA ARG A 30 17.37 26.07 20.23
C ARG A 30 18.08 25.33 21.39
N PRO A 31 18.24 25.91 22.59
CA PRO A 31 18.86 25.21 23.71
C PRO A 31 18.07 23.97 24.14
N TYR A 32 16.74 24.06 24.16
CA TYR A 32 15.89 22.92 24.51
C TYR A 32 16.03 21.77 23.51
N LEU A 33 15.95 22.04 22.20
CA LEU A 33 16.15 21.04 21.16
C LEU A 33 17.53 20.38 21.24
N GLY A 34 18.59 21.17 21.54
CA GLY A 34 19.95 20.64 21.73
C GLY A 34 20.08 19.70 22.93
N LEU A 35 19.38 19.96 24.04
CA LEU A 35 19.34 19.05 25.19
C LEU A 35 18.59 17.75 24.87
N VAL A 36 17.52 17.82 24.07
CA VAL A 36 16.77 16.65 23.62
C VAL A 36 17.59 15.79 22.66
N GLU A 37 18.21 16.38 21.64
CA GLU A 37 19.04 15.66 20.66
C GLU A 37 20.28 14.99 21.29
N THR A 38 20.80 15.56 22.42
CA THR A 38 21.93 14.98 23.15
C THR A 38 21.53 13.98 24.23
N GLY A 39 20.20 13.71 24.39
CA GLY A 39 19.68 12.82 25.43
C GLY A 39 19.80 13.38 26.86
N ARG A 40 20.16 14.66 27.01
CA ARG A 40 20.23 15.32 28.33
C ARG A 40 18.86 15.73 28.85
N ARG A 41 17.85 15.67 28.02
CA ARG A 41 16.44 15.90 28.36
C ARG A 41 15.57 14.97 27.57
N ALA A 42 14.60 14.33 28.23
CA ALA A 42 13.63 13.45 27.58
C ALA A 42 12.80 14.21 26.52
N ALA A 43 12.65 13.63 25.35
CA ALA A 43 11.80 14.18 24.30
C ALA A 43 10.33 13.98 24.68
N LEU A 44 9.59 15.06 24.80
CA LEU A 44 8.13 14.99 24.93
C LEU A 44 7.50 14.52 23.60
N PRO A 45 6.35 13.81 23.61
CA PRO A 45 5.66 13.39 22.39
C PRO A 45 5.43 14.53 21.39
N ALA A 46 5.12 15.73 21.89
CA ALA A 46 4.93 16.91 21.06
C ALA A 46 6.22 17.41 20.37
N VAL A 47 7.39 17.15 20.95
CA VAL A 47 8.70 17.46 20.35
C VAL A 47 8.97 16.48 19.23
N VAL A 48 8.76 15.19 19.47
CA VAL A 48 8.91 14.13 18.45
C VAL A 48 8.02 14.46 17.25
N GLN A 49 6.75 14.83 17.51
CA GLN A 49 5.82 15.23 16.46
C GLN A 49 6.29 16.46 15.66
N ALA A 50 6.92 17.43 16.32
CA ALA A 50 7.46 18.61 15.65
C ALA A 50 8.61 18.25 14.69
N TYR A 51 9.48 17.32 15.08
CA TYR A 51 10.54 16.81 14.20
C TYR A 51 9.97 16.03 13.01
N GLU A 52 8.96 15.21 13.23
CA GLU A 52 8.27 14.49 12.15
C GLU A 52 7.58 15.45 11.18
N ASN A 53 6.94 16.50 11.65
CA ASN A 53 6.31 17.50 10.80
C ASN A 53 7.34 18.18 9.88
N VAL A 54 8.53 18.50 10.41
CA VAL A 54 9.64 19.07 9.62
C VAL A 54 10.16 18.06 8.61
N ARG A 55 10.30 16.78 8.99
CA ARG A 55 10.70 15.69 8.10
C ARG A 55 9.74 15.55 6.92
N LEU A 56 8.43 15.74 7.16
CA LEU A 56 7.37 15.62 6.17
C LEU A 56 7.15 16.90 5.35
N GLY A 57 7.92 17.98 5.60
CA GLY A 57 7.74 19.26 4.92
C GLY A 57 6.40 19.95 5.21
N LEU A 58 5.76 19.62 6.34
CA LEU A 58 4.47 20.14 6.76
C LEU A 58 4.67 21.48 7.50
N GLU A 59 5.12 22.50 6.77
CA GLU A 59 5.14 23.87 7.25
C GLU A 59 3.73 24.47 7.03
N ASP A 60 3.14 24.99 8.10
CA ASP A 60 1.89 25.78 8.10
C ASP A 60 0.68 25.14 7.41
N VAL A 61 0.36 23.91 7.77
CA VAL A 61 -0.98 23.36 7.49
C VAL A 61 -1.85 23.56 8.74
N ASP A 62 -2.92 24.35 8.57
CA ASP A 62 -3.93 24.65 9.57
C ASP A 62 -4.28 23.39 10.41
N ARG A 63 -4.29 23.51 11.75
CA ARG A 63 -4.60 22.42 12.70
C ARG A 63 -5.88 21.64 12.34
N ARG A 64 -6.82 22.25 11.62
CA ARG A 64 -8.05 21.59 11.14
C ARG A 64 -7.82 20.64 9.97
N SER A 65 -6.88 20.91 9.08
CA SER A 65 -6.51 20.02 7.98
C SER A 65 -5.64 18.85 8.46
N LEU A 66 -4.85 19.05 9.53
CA LEU A 66 -4.09 17.97 10.21
C LEU A 66 -5.04 16.93 10.84
N PHE A 67 -6.13 17.36 11.50
CA PHE A 67 -7.15 16.45 12.03
C PHE A 67 -7.88 15.69 10.91
N GLY A 68 -8.17 16.32 9.79
CA GLY A 68 -8.75 15.69 8.60
C GLY A 68 -7.83 14.62 7.97
N SER A 69 -6.51 14.86 7.94
CA SER A 69 -5.50 13.94 7.39
C SER A 69 -5.21 12.78 8.34
N LEU A 70 -5.24 13.00 9.65
CA LEU A 70 -5.12 11.96 10.69
C LEU A 70 -6.32 10.99 10.68
N LEU A 71 -7.50 11.49 10.34
CA LEU A 71 -8.71 10.67 10.15
C LEU A 71 -8.69 9.92 8.80
N ALA A 72 -7.85 10.31 7.84
CA ALA A 72 -7.72 9.69 6.53
C ALA A 72 -6.73 8.50 6.49
N GLY A 73 -6.33 7.93 7.62
CA GLY A 73 -5.63 6.63 7.68
C GLY A 73 -4.10 6.68 7.61
N ALA A 74 -3.47 7.84 7.82
CA ALA A 74 -2.05 7.87 8.15
C ALA A 74 -1.88 7.30 9.57
N VAL A 75 -1.10 6.22 9.70
CA VAL A 75 -0.83 5.61 11.01
C VAL A 75 -0.06 6.63 11.85
N ALA A 76 -0.56 6.89 13.05
CA ALA A 76 0.11 7.78 13.98
C ALA A 76 1.56 7.33 14.23
N PRO A 77 2.56 8.23 14.24
CA PRO A 77 3.95 7.89 14.55
C PRO A 77 4.10 7.05 15.82
N SER A 78 3.21 7.23 16.81
CA SER A 78 3.14 6.43 18.03
C SER A 78 2.99 4.92 17.80
N VAL A 79 2.32 4.49 16.72
CA VAL A 79 2.14 3.08 16.39
C VAL A 79 3.44 2.47 15.86
N LEU A 80 4.18 3.23 15.03
CA LEU A 80 5.48 2.81 14.53
C LEU A 80 6.50 2.72 15.69
N PHE A 81 6.55 3.73 16.55
CA PHE A 81 7.46 3.74 17.71
C PHE A 81 7.12 2.63 18.72
N SER A 82 5.84 2.32 18.94
CA SER A 82 5.46 1.19 19.81
C SER A 82 5.90 -0.15 19.22
N GLY A 83 5.83 -0.33 17.90
CA GLY A 83 6.34 -1.51 17.19
C GLY A 83 7.86 -1.66 17.31
N ILE A 84 8.59 -0.57 17.11
CA ILE A 84 10.06 -0.52 17.27
C ILE A 84 10.45 -0.93 18.70
N ARG A 85 9.84 -0.30 19.71
CA ARG A 85 10.10 -0.62 21.11
C ARG A 85 9.80 -2.10 21.42
N ALA A 86 8.67 -2.62 20.97
CA ALA A 86 8.30 -4.01 21.17
C ALA A 86 9.31 -4.99 20.49
N GLY A 87 9.88 -4.62 19.34
CA GLY A 87 10.93 -5.38 18.67
C GLY A 87 12.21 -5.48 19.51
N TYR A 88 12.67 -4.37 20.07
CA TYR A 88 13.82 -4.39 20.99
C TYR A 88 13.53 -5.15 22.30
N GLU A 89 12.33 -5.00 22.88
CA GLU A 89 11.92 -5.77 24.04
C GLU A 89 11.93 -7.28 23.74
N GLN A 90 11.53 -7.69 22.55
CA GLN A 90 11.55 -9.10 22.12
C GLN A 90 12.99 -9.61 21.97
N LEU A 91 13.90 -8.84 21.34
CA LEU A 91 15.32 -9.20 21.20
C LEU A 91 16.02 -9.39 22.55
N LEU A 92 15.59 -8.63 23.57
CA LEU A 92 16.18 -8.72 24.91
C LEU A 92 15.63 -9.88 25.75
N ASN A 93 14.41 -10.36 25.46
CA ASN A 93 13.66 -11.26 26.33
C ASN A 93 13.38 -12.65 25.75
N SER A 94 13.72 -12.88 24.47
CA SER A 94 13.40 -14.14 23.78
C SER A 94 14.53 -14.55 22.84
N ASP A 95 14.73 -15.84 22.67
CA ASP A 95 15.54 -16.33 21.56
C ASP A 95 14.89 -15.94 20.22
N PRO A 96 15.66 -15.53 19.22
CA PRO A 96 15.12 -15.17 17.91
C PRO A 96 14.53 -16.41 17.23
N PRO A 97 13.45 -16.22 16.42
CA PRO A 97 12.89 -17.29 15.63
C PRO A 97 13.92 -17.87 14.67
N ASP A 98 13.88 -19.19 14.48
CA ASP A 98 14.69 -19.86 13.47
C ASP A 98 14.17 -19.60 12.04
N THR A 99 14.85 -20.15 11.03
CA THR A 99 14.48 -19.94 9.62
C THR A 99 13.09 -20.50 9.30
N ASP A 100 12.72 -21.66 9.84
CA ASP A 100 11.43 -22.31 9.57
C ASP A 100 10.29 -21.55 10.25
N GLU A 101 10.51 -21.04 11.46
CA GLU A 101 9.58 -20.15 12.16
C GLU A 101 9.35 -18.85 11.36
N TRP A 102 10.40 -18.23 10.82
CA TRP A 102 10.28 -17.07 9.95
C TRP A 102 9.49 -17.35 8.67
N LEU A 103 9.68 -18.50 8.04
CA LEU A 103 8.88 -18.91 6.88
C LEU A 103 7.42 -19.13 7.24
N GLY A 104 7.15 -19.71 8.42
CA GLY A 104 5.80 -19.81 8.97
C GLY A 104 5.16 -18.44 9.23
N MET A 105 5.92 -17.49 9.78
CA MET A 105 5.47 -16.12 10.02
C MET A 105 5.10 -15.39 8.72
N VAL A 106 5.85 -15.57 7.63
CA VAL A 106 5.47 -15.01 6.31
C VAL A 106 4.08 -15.48 5.91
N SER A 107 3.78 -16.77 6.04
CA SER A 107 2.48 -17.34 5.69
C SER A 107 1.36 -16.72 6.55
N LEU A 108 1.60 -16.54 7.85
CA LEU A 108 0.68 -15.87 8.77
C LEU A 108 0.45 -14.40 8.35
N TYR A 109 1.50 -13.65 8.02
CA TYR A 109 1.37 -12.28 7.53
C TYR A 109 0.58 -12.19 6.23
N GLY A 110 0.75 -13.16 5.32
CA GLY A 110 -0.05 -13.24 4.10
C GLY A 110 -1.54 -13.37 4.39
N ARG A 111 -1.90 -14.24 5.34
CA ARG A 111 -3.28 -14.44 5.78
C ARG A 111 -3.81 -13.22 6.55
N ASP A 112 -3.07 -12.76 7.55
CA ASP A 112 -3.50 -11.67 8.43
C ASP A 112 -3.73 -10.37 7.65
N TYR A 113 -2.93 -10.10 6.62
CA TYR A 113 -3.14 -8.96 5.73
C TYR A 113 -4.55 -8.93 5.12
N MET A 114 -5.21 -10.08 4.97
CA MET A 114 -6.55 -10.15 4.39
C MET A 114 -7.63 -9.66 5.37
N PHE A 115 -7.35 -9.63 6.69
CA PHE A 115 -8.33 -9.36 7.75
C PHE A 115 -8.04 -8.09 8.54
N VAL A 116 -6.76 -7.81 8.85
CA VAL A 116 -6.39 -6.71 9.74
C VAL A 116 -6.26 -5.39 9.01
N GLY A 117 -6.42 -4.28 9.73
CA GLY A 117 -6.23 -2.95 9.19
C GLY A 117 -4.76 -2.54 9.07
N ALA A 118 -4.51 -1.43 8.35
CA ALA A 118 -3.17 -0.96 8.05
C ALA A 118 -2.34 -0.67 9.31
N ALA A 119 -2.94 -0.03 10.33
CA ALA A 119 -2.26 0.36 11.56
C ALA A 119 -1.72 -0.83 12.35
N GLU A 120 -2.57 -1.84 12.56
CA GLU A 120 -2.18 -3.06 13.26
C GLU A 120 -1.09 -3.81 12.50
N MET A 121 -1.25 -3.95 11.19
CA MET A 121 -0.27 -4.61 10.33
C MET A 121 1.09 -3.90 10.40
N GLN A 122 1.11 -2.56 10.34
CA GLN A 122 2.35 -1.79 10.46
C GLN A 122 3.07 -2.00 11.78
N SER A 123 2.34 -1.98 12.89
CA SER A 123 2.92 -2.17 14.23
C SER A 123 3.58 -3.54 14.35
N ARG A 124 2.90 -4.60 13.90
CA ARG A 124 3.43 -5.97 13.92
C ARG A 124 4.67 -6.09 13.03
N LEU A 125 4.60 -5.60 11.78
CA LEU A 125 5.70 -5.66 10.83
C LEU A 125 6.91 -4.86 11.28
N ALA A 126 6.71 -3.68 11.88
CA ALA A 126 7.82 -2.87 12.40
C ALA A 126 8.61 -3.62 13.47
N ARG A 127 7.89 -4.28 14.42
CA ARG A 127 8.50 -5.12 15.44
C ARG A 127 9.32 -6.26 14.85
N ASP A 128 8.69 -7.05 13.97
CA ASP A 128 9.30 -8.29 13.48
C ASP A 128 10.42 -8.02 12.47
N LEU A 129 10.34 -6.93 11.68
CA LEU A 129 11.43 -6.50 10.78
C LEU A 129 12.68 -6.06 11.55
N ILE A 130 12.54 -5.50 12.75
CA ILE A 130 13.69 -5.16 13.61
C ILE A 130 14.37 -6.43 14.10
N VAL A 131 13.59 -7.41 14.58
CA VAL A 131 14.13 -8.70 15.02
C VAL A 131 14.80 -9.42 13.85
N LEU A 132 14.11 -9.51 12.71
CA LEU A 132 14.64 -10.19 11.53
C LEU A 132 15.94 -9.56 11.01
N ARG A 133 16.10 -8.23 11.12
CA ARG A 133 17.31 -7.54 10.67
C ARG A 133 18.59 -8.09 11.28
N GLU A 134 18.54 -8.47 12.56
CA GLU A 134 19.71 -9.00 13.28
C GLU A 134 20.11 -10.41 12.83
N HIS A 135 19.26 -11.08 12.01
CA HIS A 135 19.41 -12.48 11.59
C HIS A 135 19.48 -12.65 10.07
N LEU A 136 19.71 -11.59 9.29
CA LEU A 136 19.77 -11.65 7.81
C LEU A 136 21.06 -12.28 7.29
N GLU A 137 21.39 -13.48 7.75
CA GLU A 137 22.61 -14.20 7.38
C GLU A 137 22.41 -15.12 6.16
N SER A 138 21.19 -15.62 5.95
CA SER A 138 20.89 -16.56 4.88
C SER A 138 20.09 -15.96 3.71
N PRO A 139 20.23 -16.48 2.47
CA PRO A 139 19.39 -16.08 1.33
C PRO A 139 17.91 -16.23 1.61
N GLN A 140 17.48 -17.26 2.34
CA GLN A 140 16.09 -17.51 2.69
C GLN A 140 15.52 -16.38 3.55
N LEU A 141 16.25 -15.91 4.56
CA LEU A 141 15.82 -14.80 5.42
C LEU A 141 15.78 -13.47 4.67
N TRP A 142 16.63 -13.27 3.67
CA TRP A 142 16.47 -12.13 2.75
C TRP A 142 15.18 -12.22 1.92
N GLY A 143 14.75 -13.43 1.53
CA GLY A 143 13.47 -13.68 0.88
C GLY A 143 12.29 -13.35 1.80
N VAL A 144 12.36 -13.77 3.06
CA VAL A 144 11.39 -13.40 4.11
C VAL A 144 11.30 -11.87 4.25
N ALA A 145 12.44 -11.21 4.47
CA ALA A 145 12.50 -9.76 4.59
C ALA A 145 11.86 -9.05 3.39
N ALA A 146 12.16 -9.49 2.18
CA ALA A 146 11.61 -8.92 0.96
C ALA A 146 10.08 -8.98 0.90
N LYS A 147 9.49 -10.11 1.28
CA LYS A 147 8.03 -10.29 1.33
C LYS A 147 7.40 -9.41 2.42
N LEU A 148 7.96 -9.39 3.62
CA LEU A 148 7.45 -8.57 4.73
C LEU A 148 7.57 -7.06 4.45
N LEU A 149 8.68 -6.61 3.88
CA LEU A 149 8.87 -5.21 3.45
C LEU A 149 7.86 -4.81 2.36
N THR A 150 7.52 -5.73 1.45
CA THR A 150 6.48 -5.48 0.43
C THR A 150 5.11 -5.30 1.09
N VAL A 151 4.74 -6.18 2.03
CA VAL A 151 3.47 -6.05 2.77
C VAL A 151 3.45 -4.75 3.58
N HIS A 152 4.56 -4.39 4.22
CA HIS A 152 4.68 -3.13 4.96
C HIS A 152 4.45 -1.91 4.05
N GLY A 153 5.12 -1.85 2.90
CA GLY A 153 4.92 -0.78 1.91
C GLY A 153 3.47 -0.61 1.47
N LYS A 154 2.71 -1.70 1.36
CA LYS A 154 1.28 -1.67 1.00
C LYS A 154 0.37 -1.05 2.07
N THR A 155 0.85 -0.85 3.26
CA THR A 155 0.12 -0.20 4.36
C THR A 155 0.39 1.30 4.44
N ILE A 156 1.30 1.82 3.61
CA ILE A 156 1.78 3.21 3.62
C ILE A 156 1.36 3.91 2.32
N PRO A 157 0.84 5.14 2.35
CA PRO A 157 0.52 5.91 1.15
C PRO A 157 1.75 6.15 0.27
N SER A 158 1.60 6.07 -1.05
CA SER A 158 2.72 6.23 -2.00
C SER A 158 3.17 7.69 -2.20
N GLY A 159 2.32 8.66 -1.85
CA GLY A 159 2.55 10.09 -2.11
C GLY A 159 3.48 10.81 -1.12
N GLU A 160 4.01 10.15 -0.10
CA GLU A 160 4.92 10.73 0.88
C GLU A 160 6.38 10.53 0.46
N LEU A 161 7.26 11.48 0.81
CA LEU A 161 8.69 11.48 0.43
C LEU A 161 9.44 10.19 0.81
N ASP A 162 9.08 9.55 1.94
CA ASP A 162 9.57 8.24 2.39
C ASP A 162 8.47 7.17 2.37
N GLY A 163 7.43 7.38 1.54
CA GLY A 163 6.26 6.53 1.45
C GLY A 163 6.55 5.14 0.89
N ALA A 164 5.49 4.47 0.47
CA ALA A 164 5.53 3.09 -0.03
C ALA A 164 6.64 2.81 -1.05
N VAL A 165 7.00 3.79 -1.91
CA VAL A 165 8.06 3.64 -2.92
C VAL A 165 9.42 3.31 -2.31
N GLY A 166 9.78 3.94 -1.21
CA GLY A 166 11.04 3.65 -0.49
C GLY A 166 11.08 2.20 -0.01
N TRP A 167 9.99 1.74 0.59
CA TRP A 167 9.84 0.36 1.06
C TRP A 167 9.86 -0.66 -0.07
N TYR A 168 9.22 -0.38 -1.21
CA TYR A 168 9.27 -1.26 -2.38
C TYR A 168 10.66 -1.37 -3.00
N LYS A 169 11.43 -0.26 -3.04
CA LYS A 169 12.84 -0.30 -3.46
C LYS A 169 13.69 -1.13 -2.51
N LEU A 170 13.47 -0.99 -1.20
CA LEU A 170 14.17 -1.79 -0.19
C LEU A 170 13.81 -3.27 -0.31
N ALA A 171 12.51 -3.59 -0.47
CA ALA A 171 12.04 -4.95 -0.70
C ALA A 171 12.65 -5.58 -1.95
N ALA A 172 12.75 -4.85 -3.07
CA ALA A 172 13.37 -5.32 -4.29
C ALA A 172 14.87 -5.65 -4.09
N ARG A 173 15.61 -4.81 -3.34
CA ARG A 173 17.01 -5.06 -3.00
C ARG A 173 17.18 -6.27 -2.09
N ALA A 174 16.28 -6.46 -1.11
CA ALA A 174 16.26 -7.65 -0.27
C ALA A 174 15.97 -8.92 -1.09
N ALA A 175 15.01 -8.85 -2.02
CA ALA A 175 14.72 -9.94 -2.95
C ALA A 175 15.94 -10.30 -3.83
N ASP A 176 16.71 -9.31 -4.29
CA ASP A 176 17.94 -9.58 -5.05
C ASP A 176 18.98 -10.32 -4.22
N ARG A 177 19.08 -10.04 -2.91
CA ARG A 177 19.97 -10.76 -1.98
C ARG A 177 19.53 -12.20 -1.70
N SER A 178 18.22 -12.50 -1.81
CA SER A 178 17.75 -13.88 -1.71
C SER A 178 18.23 -14.76 -2.87
N GLY A 179 18.52 -14.17 -4.02
CA GLY A 179 18.89 -14.90 -5.24
C GLY A 179 17.73 -15.68 -5.89
N GLU A 180 16.58 -15.82 -5.23
CA GLU A 180 15.43 -16.57 -5.70
C GLU A 180 14.69 -15.81 -6.78
N TRP A 181 14.64 -16.32 -8.00
CA TRP A 181 14.00 -15.65 -9.13
C TRP A 181 12.51 -15.36 -8.86
N ASP A 182 11.76 -16.30 -8.26
CA ASP A 182 10.34 -16.15 -8.00
C ASP A 182 10.07 -15.04 -6.98
N THR A 183 10.80 -14.97 -5.89
CA THR A 183 10.74 -13.88 -4.90
C THR A 183 11.07 -12.53 -5.54
N ARG A 184 12.08 -12.48 -6.40
CA ARG A 184 12.50 -11.25 -7.12
C ARG A 184 11.40 -10.75 -8.07
N VAL A 185 10.76 -11.66 -8.81
CA VAL A 185 9.64 -11.34 -9.71
C VAL A 185 8.40 -10.95 -8.90
N TRP A 186 8.07 -11.71 -7.85
CA TRP A 186 6.89 -11.46 -7.02
C TRP A 186 6.94 -10.09 -6.35
N VAL A 187 8.05 -9.75 -5.68
CA VAL A 187 8.21 -8.46 -4.97
C VAL A 187 8.02 -7.29 -5.91
N ARG A 188 8.64 -7.31 -7.07
CA ARG A 188 8.53 -6.23 -8.06
C ARG A 188 7.14 -6.14 -8.68
N GLY A 189 6.57 -7.27 -9.08
CA GLY A 189 5.23 -7.32 -9.65
C GLY A 189 4.17 -6.87 -8.63
N ARG A 190 4.27 -7.33 -7.38
CA ARG A 190 3.31 -6.98 -6.32
C ARG A 190 3.39 -5.50 -5.92
N SER A 191 4.62 -4.96 -5.85
CA SER A 191 4.84 -3.54 -5.59
C SER A 191 4.34 -2.66 -6.73
N ALA A 192 4.59 -3.06 -7.98
CA ALA A 192 4.08 -2.39 -9.17
C ALA A 192 2.56 -2.34 -9.17
N LEU A 193 1.89 -3.46 -8.85
CA LEU A 193 0.44 -3.52 -8.82
C LEU A 193 -0.14 -2.63 -7.71
N ALA A 194 0.48 -2.58 -6.54
CA ALA A 194 0.04 -1.70 -5.46
C ALA A 194 0.07 -0.23 -5.89
N LEU A 195 1.18 0.25 -6.46
CA LEU A 195 1.31 1.62 -6.98
C LEU A 195 0.32 1.92 -8.13
N ALA A 196 0.12 0.96 -9.03
CA ALA A 196 -0.79 1.12 -10.15
C ALA A 196 -2.27 1.17 -9.70
N TYR A 197 -2.64 0.45 -8.63
CA TYR A 197 -3.97 0.56 -8.02
C TYR A 197 -4.23 1.95 -7.46
N GLU A 198 -3.24 2.51 -6.79
CA GLU A 198 -3.34 3.84 -6.18
C GLU A 198 -3.35 4.97 -7.24
N GLY A 199 -2.90 4.70 -8.46
CA GLY A 199 -2.75 5.72 -9.49
C GLY A 199 -1.61 6.70 -9.22
N ALA A 200 -0.75 6.38 -8.25
CA ALA A 200 0.37 7.22 -7.85
C ALA A 200 1.70 6.60 -8.32
N SER A 201 2.69 7.49 -8.60
CA SER A 201 4.03 7.03 -9.00
C SER A 201 4.02 6.06 -10.20
N LEU A 202 3.14 6.27 -11.17
CA LEU A 202 2.95 5.38 -12.32
C LEU A 202 4.24 5.04 -13.08
N PRO A 203 5.20 5.97 -13.31
CA PRO A 203 6.48 5.62 -13.93
C PRO A 203 7.28 4.59 -13.13
N ILE A 204 7.22 4.64 -11.80
CA ILE A 204 7.89 3.67 -10.92
C ILE A 204 7.17 2.31 -11.00
N ALA A 205 5.84 2.31 -11.03
CA ALA A 205 5.05 1.08 -11.23
C ALA A 205 5.43 0.39 -12.55
N VAL A 206 5.55 1.14 -13.65
CA VAL A 206 6.02 0.63 -14.95
C VAL A 206 7.41 0.03 -14.82
N GLY A 207 8.37 0.77 -14.24
CA GLY A 207 9.75 0.31 -14.08
C GLY A 207 9.85 -0.99 -13.28
N LEU A 208 9.12 -1.10 -12.17
CA LEU A 208 9.08 -2.32 -11.35
C LEU A 208 8.45 -3.50 -12.11
N ALA A 209 7.34 -3.27 -12.82
CA ALA A 209 6.69 -4.30 -13.61
C ALA A 209 7.60 -4.82 -14.75
N GLN A 210 8.26 -3.91 -15.45
CA GLN A 210 9.22 -4.28 -16.52
C GLN A 210 10.43 -5.04 -15.96
N GLN A 211 10.99 -4.61 -14.82
CA GLN A 211 12.07 -5.34 -14.14
C GLN A 211 11.62 -6.74 -13.71
N ALA A 212 10.39 -6.91 -13.20
CA ALA A 212 9.85 -8.22 -12.86
C ALA A 212 9.83 -9.14 -14.07
N LEU A 213 9.29 -8.67 -15.19
CA LEU A 213 9.17 -9.44 -16.42
C LEU A 213 10.52 -9.70 -17.12
N ALA A 214 11.53 -8.87 -16.86
CA ALA A 214 12.89 -9.06 -17.38
C ALA A 214 13.72 -10.10 -16.60
N ILE A 215 13.34 -10.40 -15.33
CA ILE A 215 14.03 -11.41 -14.52
C ILE A 215 13.71 -12.83 -15.00
N SER A 216 12.48 -13.08 -15.44
CA SER A 216 12.04 -14.39 -15.91
C SER A 216 10.83 -14.27 -16.84
N ASP A 217 10.81 -15.05 -17.89
CA ASP A 217 9.69 -15.24 -18.81
C ASP A 217 8.71 -16.33 -18.33
N ARG A 218 9.02 -17.02 -17.23
CA ARG A 218 8.19 -18.08 -16.66
C ARG A 218 6.90 -17.50 -16.09
N PRO A 219 5.73 -18.12 -16.38
CA PRO A 219 4.50 -17.77 -15.70
C PRO A 219 4.66 -17.91 -14.17
N SER A 220 4.29 -16.86 -13.44
CA SER A 220 4.38 -16.81 -11.98
C SER A 220 3.38 -15.80 -11.42
N LEU A 221 3.08 -15.88 -10.12
CA LEU A 221 2.22 -14.90 -9.46
C LEU A 221 2.79 -13.47 -9.55
N GLY A 222 4.12 -13.36 -9.57
CA GLY A 222 4.79 -12.07 -9.80
C GLY A 222 4.53 -11.53 -11.21
N ALA A 223 4.56 -12.37 -12.24
CA ALA A 223 4.23 -11.99 -13.61
C ALA A 223 2.74 -11.60 -13.75
N VAL A 224 1.82 -12.33 -13.11
CA VAL A 224 0.40 -11.96 -13.02
C VAL A 224 0.24 -10.52 -12.50
N ASN A 225 0.88 -10.22 -11.38
CA ASN A 225 0.83 -8.89 -10.76
C ASN A 225 1.48 -7.82 -11.67
N ALA A 226 2.61 -8.12 -12.31
CA ALA A 226 3.33 -7.19 -13.19
C ALA A 226 2.50 -6.81 -14.42
N TYR A 227 1.92 -7.80 -15.12
CA TYR A 227 1.04 -7.53 -16.26
C TYR A 227 -0.22 -6.76 -15.84
N MET A 228 -0.82 -7.09 -14.70
CA MET A 228 -1.98 -6.35 -14.19
C MET A 228 -1.61 -4.92 -13.80
N ALA A 229 -0.41 -4.69 -13.25
CA ALA A 229 0.09 -3.33 -12.99
C ALA A 229 0.20 -2.51 -14.28
N LEU A 230 0.78 -3.07 -15.34
CA LEU A 230 0.85 -2.42 -16.65
C LEU A 230 -0.54 -2.12 -17.23
N ALA A 231 -1.50 -3.03 -17.02
CA ALA A 231 -2.89 -2.82 -17.42
C ALA A 231 -3.52 -1.61 -16.71
N HIS A 232 -3.35 -1.51 -15.38
CA HIS A 232 -3.86 -0.37 -14.62
C HIS A 232 -3.18 0.95 -15.01
N VAL A 233 -1.85 0.94 -15.23
CA VAL A 233 -1.14 2.14 -15.70
C VAL A 233 -1.67 2.60 -17.06
N ALA A 234 -1.88 1.67 -18.00
CA ALA A 234 -2.47 1.98 -19.29
C ALA A 234 -3.88 2.56 -19.17
N ALA A 235 -4.71 2.02 -18.25
CA ALA A 235 -6.04 2.54 -17.97
C ALA A 235 -6.01 3.98 -17.41
N TRP A 236 -5.09 4.28 -16.49
CA TRP A 236 -4.88 5.64 -15.98
C TRP A 236 -4.52 6.63 -17.08
N ASN A 237 -3.76 6.18 -18.08
CA ASN A 237 -3.37 6.98 -19.24
C ASN A 237 -4.42 7.01 -20.37
N GLY A 238 -5.62 6.44 -20.16
CA GLY A 238 -6.68 6.40 -21.18
C GLY A 238 -6.43 5.44 -22.34
N GLN A 239 -5.45 4.53 -22.23
CA GLN A 239 -5.02 3.60 -23.27
C GLN A 239 -5.77 2.25 -23.14
N ALA A 240 -7.07 2.24 -23.41
CA ALA A 240 -7.94 1.09 -23.15
C ALA A 240 -7.48 -0.21 -23.83
N GLU A 241 -7.07 -0.15 -25.11
CA GLU A 241 -6.63 -1.34 -25.85
C GLU A 241 -5.34 -1.94 -25.25
N VAL A 242 -4.39 -1.08 -24.85
CA VAL A 242 -3.15 -1.49 -24.19
C VAL A 242 -3.47 -2.13 -22.84
N ALA A 243 -4.40 -1.53 -22.08
CA ALA A 243 -4.85 -2.07 -20.79
C ALA A 243 -5.45 -3.47 -20.94
N ILE A 244 -6.34 -3.67 -21.91
CA ILE A 244 -6.95 -4.98 -22.17
C ILE A 244 -5.93 -6.01 -22.65
N LYS A 245 -4.98 -5.61 -23.49
CA LYS A 245 -3.88 -6.50 -23.92
C LYS A 245 -3.03 -6.97 -22.73
N ALA A 246 -2.67 -6.07 -21.84
CA ALA A 246 -1.90 -6.38 -20.63
C ALA A 246 -2.72 -7.25 -19.65
N MET A 247 -4.01 -6.96 -19.46
CA MET A 247 -4.91 -7.81 -18.66
C MET A 247 -4.95 -9.25 -19.18
N ARG A 248 -5.11 -9.43 -20.50
CA ARG A 248 -5.07 -10.78 -21.13
C ARG A 248 -3.73 -11.48 -20.91
N ALA A 249 -2.61 -10.75 -20.90
CA ALA A 249 -1.30 -11.33 -20.57
C ALA A 249 -1.26 -11.79 -19.10
N SER A 250 -1.84 -11.01 -18.19
CA SER A 250 -2.00 -11.39 -16.78
C SER A 250 -2.86 -12.66 -16.63
N GLN A 251 -3.97 -12.75 -17.34
CA GLN A 251 -4.85 -13.94 -17.34
C GLN A 251 -4.11 -15.18 -17.84
N ARG A 252 -3.38 -15.09 -18.95
CA ARG A 252 -2.57 -16.23 -19.43
C ARG A 252 -1.48 -16.68 -18.45
N ALA A 253 -0.86 -15.74 -17.75
CA ALA A 253 0.09 -16.09 -16.70
C ALA A 253 -0.63 -16.75 -15.51
N PHE A 254 -1.82 -16.30 -15.17
CA PHE A 254 -2.67 -16.86 -14.12
C PHE A 254 -3.13 -18.28 -14.44
N ASP A 255 -3.51 -18.58 -15.67
CA ASP A 255 -3.95 -19.92 -16.10
C ASP A 255 -2.89 -21.01 -15.79
N VAL A 256 -1.62 -20.61 -15.74
CA VAL A 256 -0.51 -21.53 -15.43
C VAL A 256 -0.06 -21.44 -13.97
N ALA A 257 -0.06 -20.25 -13.38
CA ALA A 257 0.58 -19.97 -12.08
C ALA A 257 -0.42 -19.61 -10.97
N GLY A 258 -1.72 -19.59 -11.24
CA GLY A 258 -2.76 -19.33 -10.23
C GLY A 258 -2.66 -20.29 -9.04
N SER A 259 -3.02 -19.81 -7.86
CA SER A 259 -2.90 -20.60 -6.62
C SER A 259 -4.25 -21.11 -6.12
N HIS A 260 -4.22 -22.27 -5.47
CA HIS A 260 -5.40 -22.84 -4.80
C HIS A 260 -5.63 -22.26 -3.40
N GLU A 261 -4.61 -21.61 -2.81
CA GLU A 261 -4.75 -20.96 -1.51
C GLU A 261 -5.72 -19.78 -1.62
N GLN A 262 -6.81 -19.82 -0.84
CA GLN A 262 -7.91 -18.87 -0.95
C GLN A 262 -7.68 -17.59 -0.16
N ILE A 263 -6.94 -17.64 0.94
CA ILE A 263 -6.83 -16.55 1.91
C ILE A 263 -5.36 -16.27 2.21
N SER A 264 -4.71 -15.58 1.28
CA SER A 264 -3.34 -15.06 1.47
C SER A 264 -3.06 -13.90 0.53
N ASP A 265 -2.30 -12.89 1.00
CA ASP A 265 -1.81 -11.83 0.12
C ASP A 265 -0.76 -12.32 -0.87
N PHE A 266 -0.12 -13.44 -0.56
CA PHE A 266 0.88 -14.09 -1.40
C PHE A 266 0.26 -15.00 -2.48
N ALA A 267 -1.04 -15.22 -2.44
CA ALA A 267 -1.78 -16.06 -3.36
C ALA A 267 -2.65 -15.23 -4.34
N VAL A 268 -2.93 -15.79 -5.50
CA VAL A 268 -3.92 -15.28 -6.45
C VAL A 268 -4.84 -16.43 -6.85
N PRO A 269 -5.90 -16.73 -6.06
CA PRO A 269 -6.96 -17.65 -6.46
C PRO A 269 -7.89 -17.00 -7.49
N GLU A 270 -8.82 -17.79 -8.05
CA GLU A 270 -9.75 -17.35 -9.10
C GLU A 270 -10.54 -16.09 -8.72
N TRP A 271 -11.12 -16.05 -7.50
CA TRP A 271 -11.89 -14.89 -7.06
C TRP A 271 -11.05 -13.61 -7.02
N ARG A 272 -9.76 -13.74 -6.73
CA ARG A 272 -8.85 -12.59 -6.66
C ARG A 272 -8.46 -12.12 -8.04
N MET A 273 -8.26 -13.03 -8.99
CA MET A 273 -8.05 -12.69 -10.40
C MET A 273 -9.26 -11.95 -10.96
N SER A 274 -10.48 -12.45 -10.71
CA SER A 274 -11.71 -11.74 -11.09
C SER A 274 -11.84 -10.37 -10.42
N THR A 275 -11.42 -10.23 -9.16
CA THR A 275 -11.36 -8.92 -8.50
C THR A 275 -10.40 -7.96 -9.21
N PHE A 276 -9.24 -8.43 -9.67
CA PHE A 276 -8.29 -7.61 -10.45
C PHE A 276 -8.88 -7.16 -11.79
N CYS A 277 -9.48 -8.09 -12.53
CA CYS A 277 -10.16 -7.80 -13.79
C CYS A 277 -11.34 -6.85 -13.61
N SER A 278 -12.15 -7.08 -12.58
CA SER A 278 -13.30 -6.22 -12.22
C SER A 278 -12.87 -4.77 -12.00
N MET A 279 -11.83 -4.55 -11.19
CA MET A 279 -11.31 -3.21 -10.94
C MET A 279 -10.87 -2.50 -12.21
N LEU A 280 -10.09 -3.19 -13.05
CA LEU A 280 -9.60 -2.63 -14.31
C LEU A 280 -10.73 -2.27 -15.26
N LEU A 281 -11.66 -3.23 -15.47
CA LEU A 281 -12.78 -3.05 -16.39
C LEU A 281 -13.75 -1.96 -15.91
N SER A 282 -14.00 -1.87 -14.59
CA SER A 282 -14.79 -0.77 -14.00
C SER A 282 -14.14 0.58 -14.26
N ARG A 283 -12.81 0.69 -14.10
CA ARG A 283 -12.06 1.94 -14.40
C ARG A 283 -12.15 2.35 -15.85
N LEU A 284 -12.20 1.36 -16.78
CA LEU A 284 -12.37 1.59 -18.21
C LEU A 284 -13.83 1.88 -18.61
N GLY A 285 -14.80 1.69 -17.72
CA GLY A 285 -16.24 1.74 -18.05
C GLY A 285 -16.69 0.60 -18.96
N ASP A 286 -16.01 -0.53 -18.91
CA ASP A 286 -16.28 -1.70 -19.73
C ASP A 286 -17.34 -2.60 -19.08
N ARG A 287 -18.42 -2.94 -19.81
CA ARG A 287 -19.53 -3.74 -19.30
C ARG A 287 -19.14 -5.16 -18.84
N ARG A 288 -18.01 -5.68 -19.32
CA ARG A 288 -17.47 -6.97 -18.85
C ARG A 288 -17.10 -6.95 -17.36
N ALA A 289 -17.00 -5.77 -16.76
CA ALA A 289 -16.78 -5.64 -15.32
C ALA A 289 -17.86 -6.37 -14.50
N GLU A 290 -19.11 -6.35 -14.92
CA GLU A 290 -20.24 -6.98 -14.23
C GLU A 290 -20.04 -8.49 -14.05
N ALA A 291 -19.68 -9.20 -15.11
CA ALA A 291 -19.42 -10.64 -15.05
C ALA A 291 -18.24 -10.98 -14.10
N GLU A 292 -17.19 -10.15 -14.09
CA GLU A 292 -16.04 -10.34 -13.18
C GLU A 292 -16.41 -10.02 -11.73
N GLN A 293 -17.30 -9.04 -11.50
CA GLN A 293 -17.84 -8.72 -10.17
C GLN A 293 -18.67 -9.88 -9.62
N GLU A 294 -19.55 -10.43 -10.43
CA GLU A 294 -20.39 -11.59 -10.06
C GLU A 294 -19.53 -12.82 -9.77
N ASN A 295 -18.55 -13.11 -10.62
CA ASN A 295 -17.63 -14.23 -10.41
C ASN A 295 -16.84 -14.07 -9.12
N ALA A 296 -16.29 -12.88 -8.87
CA ALA A 296 -15.56 -12.58 -7.66
C ALA A 296 -16.43 -12.75 -6.40
N ASP A 297 -17.68 -12.25 -6.41
CA ASP A 297 -18.60 -12.39 -5.28
C ASP A 297 -18.98 -13.86 -5.02
N ARG A 298 -19.22 -14.63 -6.07
CA ARG A 298 -19.63 -16.03 -5.98
C ARG A 298 -18.53 -16.94 -5.46
N THR A 299 -17.27 -16.67 -5.81
CA THR A 299 -16.13 -17.55 -5.52
C THR A 299 -15.26 -17.08 -4.36
N ARG A 300 -15.47 -15.83 -3.89
CA ARG A 300 -14.76 -15.26 -2.75
C ARG A 300 -15.16 -15.93 -1.43
N PRO A 301 -14.19 -16.24 -0.52
CA PRO A 301 -14.50 -16.66 0.84
C PRO A 301 -15.40 -15.65 1.57
N ALA A 302 -16.47 -16.15 2.21
CA ALA A 302 -17.49 -15.32 2.86
C ALA A 302 -16.91 -14.50 4.05
N GLU A 303 -15.89 -15.03 4.70
CA GLU A 303 -15.19 -14.42 5.83
C GLU A 303 -14.32 -13.21 5.47
N LEU A 304 -14.30 -12.78 4.21
CA LEU A 304 -13.53 -11.64 3.73
C LEU A 304 -14.42 -10.40 3.42
N PRO A 305 -15.05 -9.75 4.42
CA PRO A 305 -15.98 -8.63 4.18
C PRO A 305 -15.29 -7.42 3.54
N ARG A 306 -13.99 -7.21 3.81
CA ARG A 306 -13.22 -6.14 3.18
C ARG A 306 -13.17 -6.29 1.66
N PHE A 307 -13.05 -7.52 1.16
CA PHE A 307 -13.02 -7.77 -0.29
C PHE A 307 -14.43 -7.72 -0.91
N ALA A 308 -15.48 -8.03 -0.16
CA ALA A 308 -16.84 -7.70 -0.59
C ALA A 308 -16.99 -6.20 -0.83
N THR A 309 -16.53 -5.37 0.11
CA THR A 309 -16.55 -3.91 -0.05
C THR A 309 -15.72 -3.45 -1.26
N HIS A 310 -14.58 -4.10 -1.58
CA HIS A 310 -13.84 -3.79 -2.82
C HIS A 310 -14.71 -3.97 -4.05
N ILE A 311 -15.42 -5.10 -4.17
CA ILE A 311 -16.28 -5.40 -5.32
C ILE A 311 -17.43 -4.38 -5.40
N GLU A 312 -18.04 -4.01 -4.27
CA GLU A 312 -19.08 -2.96 -4.25
C GLU A 312 -18.53 -1.61 -4.73
N LEU A 313 -17.30 -1.24 -4.36
CA LEU A 313 -16.69 -0.01 -4.88
C LEU A 313 -16.34 -0.12 -6.38
N HIS A 314 -16.03 -1.31 -6.91
CA HIS A 314 -15.88 -1.48 -8.35
C HIS A 314 -17.21 -1.24 -9.09
N ARG A 315 -18.34 -1.68 -8.53
CA ARG A 315 -19.69 -1.37 -9.05
C ARG A 315 -19.94 0.13 -9.05
N ALA A 316 -19.66 0.80 -7.92
CA ALA A 316 -19.79 2.25 -7.82
C ALA A 316 -18.91 2.98 -8.86
N LEU A 317 -17.67 2.53 -9.06
CA LEU A 317 -16.78 3.10 -10.07
C LEU A 317 -17.35 2.91 -11.49
N ALA A 318 -17.90 1.73 -11.80
CA ALA A 318 -18.56 1.47 -13.09
C ALA A 318 -19.77 2.38 -13.31
N MET A 319 -20.61 2.61 -12.28
CA MET A 319 -21.72 3.58 -12.33
C MET A 319 -21.24 4.98 -12.67
N VAL A 320 -20.23 5.48 -11.97
CA VAL A 320 -19.64 6.80 -12.22
C VAL A 320 -19.06 6.89 -13.65
N LYS A 321 -18.37 5.86 -14.11
CA LYS A 321 -17.80 5.83 -15.47
C LYS A 321 -18.87 5.75 -16.56
N SER A 322 -20.04 5.16 -16.28
CA SER A 322 -21.20 5.14 -17.19
C SER A 322 -22.01 6.44 -17.18
N GLY A 323 -21.71 7.38 -16.26
CA GLY A 323 -22.35 8.70 -16.16
C GLY A 323 -23.30 8.88 -14.98
N ASP A 324 -23.62 7.83 -14.23
CA ASP A 324 -24.38 7.93 -12.98
C ASP A 324 -23.45 8.28 -11.81
N VAL A 325 -23.05 9.54 -11.78
CA VAL A 325 -22.08 10.04 -10.78
C VAL A 325 -22.72 10.11 -9.40
N VAL A 326 -23.96 10.60 -9.29
CA VAL A 326 -24.67 10.74 -8.01
C VAL A 326 -24.94 9.36 -7.41
N GLY A 327 -25.56 8.47 -8.18
CA GLY A 327 -25.83 7.12 -7.72
C GLY A 327 -24.57 6.34 -7.34
N GLY A 328 -23.48 6.51 -8.11
CA GLY A 328 -22.18 5.90 -7.80
C GLY A 328 -21.57 6.42 -6.49
N HIS A 329 -21.67 7.73 -6.19
CA HIS A 329 -21.20 8.30 -4.92
C HIS A 329 -22.01 7.78 -3.72
N GLU A 330 -23.34 7.76 -3.83
CA GLU A 330 -24.22 7.26 -2.78
C GLU A 330 -23.97 5.77 -2.52
N TYR A 331 -23.86 4.98 -3.58
CA TYR A 331 -23.59 3.55 -3.50
C TYR A 331 -22.24 3.27 -2.81
N ALA A 332 -21.17 3.99 -3.20
CA ALA A 332 -19.86 3.87 -2.61
C ALA A 332 -19.88 4.22 -1.10
N GLY A 333 -20.55 5.31 -0.74
CA GLY A 333 -20.73 5.72 0.65
C GLY A 333 -21.44 4.66 1.50
N ALA A 334 -22.53 4.08 0.97
CA ALA A 334 -23.26 3.02 1.64
C ALA A 334 -22.42 1.74 1.80
N ALA A 335 -21.63 1.36 0.78
CA ALA A 335 -20.75 0.20 0.84
C ALA A 335 -19.64 0.37 1.88
N MET A 336 -18.97 1.53 1.91
CA MET A 336 -17.92 1.84 2.89
C MET A 336 -18.47 1.92 4.31
N GLY A 337 -19.68 2.44 4.50
CA GLY A 337 -20.33 2.55 5.81
C GLY A 337 -20.62 1.21 6.50
N LYS A 338 -20.72 0.11 5.73
CA LYS A 338 -20.90 -1.25 6.25
C LYS A 338 -19.62 -1.85 6.84
N LEU A 339 -18.44 -1.32 6.49
CA LEU A 339 -17.15 -1.83 6.95
C LEU A 339 -16.59 -0.97 8.08
N PRO A 340 -16.31 -1.53 9.28
CA PRO A 340 -15.69 -0.78 10.36
C PRO A 340 -14.39 -0.09 9.90
N GLN A 341 -14.18 1.15 10.33
CA GLN A 341 -13.02 1.96 9.92
C GLN A 341 -11.69 1.25 10.18
N ALA A 342 -11.56 0.55 11.29
CA ALA A 342 -10.36 -0.22 11.64
C ALA A 342 -10.06 -1.38 10.66
N LYS A 343 -11.03 -1.79 9.84
CA LYS A 343 -10.86 -2.84 8.81
C LYS A 343 -10.71 -2.29 7.40
N GLN A 344 -10.81 -0.97 7.21
CA GLN A 344 -10.62 -0.35 5.90
C GLN A 344 -9.13 -0.36 5.53
N SER A 345 -8.84 -0.85 4.33
CA SER A 345 -7.48 -0.81 3.78
C SER A 345 -7.21 0.53 3.09
N LEU A 346 -5.93 0.86 2.92
CA LEU A 346 -5.50 2.01 2.13
C LEU A 346 -6.11 1.97 0.71
N THR A 347 -6.10 0.81 0.05
CA THR A 347 -6.65 0.63 -1.29
C THR A 347 -8.14 1.00 -1.37
N LEU A 348 -8.95 0.62 -0.37
CA LEU A 348 -10.37 1.02 -0.32
C LEU A 348 -10.53 2.54 -0.23
N GLN A 349 -9.73 3.19 0.61
CA GLN A 349 -9.78 4.64 0.79
C GLN A 349 -9.39 5.37 -0.50
N MET A 350 -8.39 4.87 -1.21
CA MET A 350 -7.96 5.47 -2.48
C MET A 350 -8.98 5.26 -3.59
N LEU A 351 -9.58 4.07 -3.68
CA LEU A 351 -10.66 3.81 -4.61
C LEU A 351 -11.89 4.71 -4.32
N MET A 352 -12.23 4.89 -3.05
CA MET A 352 -13.28 5.84 -2.66
C MET A 352 -12.96 7.26 -3.12
N ARG A 353 -11.71 7.72 -2.97
CA ARG A 353 -11.27 9.03 -3.48
C ARG A 353 -11.37 9.11 -5.01
N GLU A 354 -10.98 8.06 -5.73
CA GLU A 354 -11.12 7.99 -7.20
C GLU A 354 -12.58 8.17 -7.62
N ILE A 355 -13.50 7.47 -6.95
CA ILE A 355 -14.94 7.56 -7.21
C ILE A 355 -15.43 8.99 -6.95
N LEU A 356 -15.16 9.55 -5.77
CA LEU A 356 -15.61 10.88 -5.36
C LEU A 356 -14.99 12.03 -6.17
N SER A 357 -13.81 11.83 -6.75
CA SER A 357 -13.18 12.85 -7.61
C SER A 357 -13.78 12.92 -9.01
N SER A 358 -14.61 11.95 -9.38
CA SER A 358 -15.29 11.94 -10.66
C SER A 358 -16.40 13.00 -10.68
N ARG A 359 -16.42 13.83 -11.74
CA ARG A 359 -17.40 14.91 -11.92
C ARG A 359 -18.41 14.51 -12.98
N GLU A 360 -19.62 15.02 -12.85
CA GLU A 360 -20.60 14.96 -13.94
C GLU A 360 -19.97 15.56 -15.21
N ARG A 361 -19.99 14.82 -16.31
CA ARG A 361 -19.68 15.42 -17.61
C ARG A 361 -20.79 16.40 -17.91
N PRO A 362 -20.48 17.66 -18.33
CA PRO A 362 -21.51 18.56 -18.82
C PRO A 362 -22.34 17.80 -19.86
N ARG A 363 -23.66 17.74 -19.69
CA ARG A 363 -24.54 17.16 -20.71
C ARG A 363 -24.29 17.94 -21.99
N ASP A 364 -23.75 17.26 -23.01
CA ASP A 364 -23.59 17.82 -24.34
C ASP A 364 -24.95 18.29 -24.82
N ALA A 365 -25.16 19.62 -24.83
CA ALA A 365 -26.39 20.26 -25.24
C ALA A 365 -26.69 20.08 -26.75
N THR A 366 -25.88 19.25 -27.44
CA THR A 366 -25.92 19.11 -28.92
C THR A 366 -26.51 17.81 -29.43
N ARG A 367 -27.10 16.94 -28.56
CA ARG A 367 -27.89 15.83 -29.12
C ARG A 367 -29.27 16.32 -29.52
N PRO A 368 -29.60 16.36 -30.83
CA PRO A 368 -30.95 16.70 -31.24
C PRO A 368 -31.93 15.67 -30.68
N ARG A 369 -33.00 16.15 -30.03
CA ARG A 369 -34.14 15.33 -29.63
C ARG A 369 -34.69 14.60 -30.85
N PRO A 370 -34.95 13.27 -30.79
CA PRO A 370 -35.70 12.62 -31.87
C PRO A 370 -37.05 13.35 -32.01
N ARG A 371 -37.33 13.82 -33.21
CA ARG A 371 -38.64 14.41 -33.52
C ARG A 371 -39.73 13.33 -33.41
N PRO A 372 -40.93 13.71 -32.94
CA PRO A 372 -42.05 12.80 -32.77
C PRO A 372 -42.52 12.14 -34.07
#